data_d3ef14b02f8ccbb9ed80b2921f9fefb2
#
_entry.id   d3ef14b02f8ccbb9ed80b2921f9fefb2
#
_cell.length_a   1.000
_cell.length_b   1.000
_cell.length_c   1.000
_cell.angle_alpha   90.00
_cell.angle_beta   90.00
_cell.angle_gamma   90.00
#
_symmetry.space_group_name_H-M   'P 1'
#
loop_
_entity.id
_entity.type
_entity.pdbx_description
1 polymer ?
#
loop_
_entity_poly.entity_id
_entity_poly.type
_entity_poly.pdbx_seq_one_letter_code
_entity_poly.pdbx_strand_id
1 'polypeptide(L)'
;MTEFVDLLKQISGLLWGWPALILIAGTGIYLTIRLTFLPIRRLGFGFRQIVAPATGVGTIGAGAALATSLSATIGTGNIVGVATAIHSGGPGALVWMWLIALVGMATKYAEAVLAVHYREKDSLGQYVGGPMYYIRKGLG
;
A
#
# COMPACT_ATOMS: atom_id res chain seq x y z
N MET A 1 24.94 26.70 -8.41
CA MET A 1 24.66 25.35 -7.86
C MET A 1 23.67 25.40 -6.68
N THR A 2 23.73 26.41 -5.82
CA THR A 2 22.82 26.65 -4.71
C THR A 2 21.37 26.88 -5.16
N GLU A 3 21.12 27.74 -6.15
CA GLU A 3 19.79 28.04 -6.65
C GLU A 3 19.06 26.80 -7.20
N PHE A 4 19.76 25.92 -7.90
CA PHE A 4 19.21 24.66 -8.41
C PHE A 4 18.81 23.72 -7.27
N VAL A 5 19.64 23.62 -6.23
CA VAL A 5 19.34 22.82 -5.02
C VAL A 5 18.15 23.38 -4.27
N ASP A 6 18.03 24.70 -4.17
CA ASP A 6 16.92 25.36 -3.49
C ASP A 6 15.62 25.20 -4.27
N LEU A 7 15.67 25.26 -5.60
CA LEU A 7 14.52 24.95 -6.45
C LEU A 7 14.06 23.50 -6.26
N LEU A 8 14.99 22.53 -6.24
CA LEU A 8 14.65 21.12 -5.98
C LEU A 8 14.02 20.92 -4.60
N LYS A 9 14.51 21.59 -3.57
CA LYS A 9 13.93 21.55 -2.23
C LYS A 9 12.52 22.11 -2.20
N GLN A 10 12.26 23.24 -2.87
CA GLN A 10 10.94 23.83 -2.97
C GLN A 10 9.96 22.91 -3.70
N ILE A 11 10.36 22.34 -4.84
CA ILE A 11 9.54 21.38 -5.59
C ILE A 11 9.27 20.13 -4.75
N SER A 12 10.29 19.58 -4.09
CA SER A 12 10.14 18.44 -3.19
C SER A 12 9.21 18.76 -2.02
N GLY A 13 9.34 19.92 -1.39
CA GLY A 13 8.47 20.37 -0.31
C GLY A 13 7.02 20.57 -0.74
N LEU A 14 6.79 21.03 -1.96
CA LEU A 14 5.45 21.15 -2.52
C LEU A 14 4.84 19.79 -2.83
N LEU A 15 5.61 18.89 -3.47
CA LEU A 15 5.13 17.56 -3.86
C LEU A 15 4.86 16.66 -2.65
N TRP A 16 5.76 16.65 -1.66
CA TRP A 16 5.66 15.81 -0.45
C TRP A 16 5.02 16.53 0.74
N GLY A 17 4.56 17.78 0.54
CA GLY A 17 3.89 18.56 1.56
C GLY A 17 2.40 18.23 1.70
N TRP A 18 1.63 19.21 2.13
CA TRP A 18 0.19 19.10 2.36
C TRP A 18 -0.62 18.51 1.18
N PRO A 19 -0.33 18.86 -0.12
CA PRO A 19 -1.10 18.30 -1.22
C PRO A 19 -1.02 16.76 -1.29
N ALA A 20 0.19 16.20 -1.19
CA ALA A 20 0.37 14.75 -1.19
C ALA A 20 -0.26 14.08 0.03
N LEU A 21 -0.10 14.67 1.20
CA LEU A 21 -0.70 14.16 2.44
C LEU A 21 -2.23 14.13 2.35
N ILE A 22 -2.86 15.21 1.85
CA ILE A 22 -4.31 15.28 1.68
C ILE A 22 -4.79 14.24 0.66
N LEU A 23 -4.09 14.07 -0.46
CA LEU A 23 -4.45 13.09 -1.48
C LEU A 23 -4.33 11.66 -0.95
N ILE A 24 -3.23 11.31 -0.29
CA ILE A 24 -2.99 9.96 0.23
C ILE A 24 -3.98 9.65 1.36
N ALA A 25 -4.09 10.52 2.35
CA ALA A 25 -5.01 10.33 3.47
C ALA A 25 -6.48 10.37 3.01
N GLY A 26 -6.82 11.32 2.15
CA GLY A 26 -8.17 11.47 1.59
C GLY A 26 -8.60 10.26 0.79
N THR A 27 -7.72 9.74 -0.08
CA THR A 27 -7.98 8.50 -0.84
C THR A 27 -8.16 7.31 0.10
N GLY A 28 -7.32 7.17 1.11
CA GLY A 28 -7.44 6.10 2.08
C GLY A 28 -8.72 6.17 2.90
N ILE A 29 -9.12 7.35 3.36
CA ILE A 29 -10.39 7.59 4.07
C ILE A 29 -11.58 7.29 3.15
N TYR A 30 -11.56 7.81 1.94
CA TYR A 30 -12.60 7.55 0.94
C TYR A 30 -12.79 6.05 0.70
N LEU A 31 -11.69 5.33 0.45
CA LEU A 31 -11.73 3.88 0.25
C LEU A 31 -12.21 3.14 1.51
N THR A 32 -11.78 3.55 2.69
CA THR A 32 -12.22 2.94 3.96
C THR A 32 -13.74 3.03 4.12
N ILE A 33 -14.32 4.20 3.85
CA ILE A 33 -15.77 4.44 3.90
C ILE A 33 -16.47 3.65 2.80
N ARG A 34 -15.98 3.73 1.56
CA ARG A 34 -16.57 3.09 0.38
C ARG A 34 -16.60 1.56 0.51
N LEU A 35 -15.56 0.98 1.09
CA LEU A 35 -15.45 -0.45 1.38
C LEU A 35 -16.14 -0.84 2.69
N THR A 36 -16.85 0.07 3.35
CA THR A 36 -17.58 -0.19 4.60
C THR A 36 -16.68 -0.84 5.67
N PHE A 37 -15.45 -0.34 5.84
CA PHE A 37 -14.45 -0.86 6.78
C PHE A 37 -14.13 -2.37 6.58
N LEU A 38 -14.32 -2.89 5.37
CA LEU A 38 -14.17 -4.32 5.05
C LEU A 38 -12.83 -4.91 5.47
N PRO A 39 -11.66 -4.25 5.23
CA PRO A 39 -10.37 -4.79 5.65
C PRO A 39 -10.30 -5.02 7.17
N ILE A 40 -10.85 -4.12 7.97
CA ILE A 40 -10.86 -4.22 9.42
C ILE A 40 -11.85 -5.30 9.87
N ARG A 41 -13.06 -5.31 9.31
CA ARG A 41 -14.12 -6.27 9.68
C ARG A 41 -13.78 -7.72 9.31
N ARG A 42 -13.00 -7.92 8.26
CA ARG A 42 -12.59 -9.24 7.76
C ARG A 42 -11.16 -9.62 8.11
N LEU A 43 -10.52 -8.89 9.03
CA LEU A 43 -9.14 -9.15 9.43
C LEU A 43 -8.94 -10.58 9.94
N GLY A 44 -9.83 -11.07 10.80
CA GLY A 44 -9.77 -12.45 11.30
C GLY A 44 -9.93 -13.51 10.21
N PHE A 45 -10.78 -13.24 9.21
CA PHE A 45 -10.89 -14.10 8.03
C PHE A 45 -9.57 -14.09 7.22
N GLY A 46 -8.94 -12.92 7.05
CA GLY A 46 -7.65 -12.79 6.39
C GLY A 46 -6.56 -13.62 7.04
N PHE A 47 -6.44 -13.56 8.37
CA PHE A 47 -5.49 -14.39 9.12
C PHE A 47 -5.73 -15.89 8.93
N ARG A 48 -6.98 -16.32 8.93
CA ARG A 48 -7.34 -17.72 8.69
C ARG A 48 -6.93 -18.17 7.29
N GLN A 49 -7.05 -17.31 6.28
CA GLN A 49 -6.67 -17.63 4.90
C GLN A 49 -5.16 -17.78 4.69
N ILE A 50 -4.33 -17.15 5.52
CA ILE A 50 -2.86 -17.29 5.43
C ILE A 50 -2.44 -18.75 5.70
N VAL A 51 -3.13 -19.42 6.62
CA VAL A 51 -2.82 -20.79 7.07
C VAL A 51 -3.64 -21.83 6.30
N ALA A 52 -4.67 -21.39 5.56
CA ALA A 52 -5.54 -22.29 4.80
C ALA A 52 -4.79 -22.91 3.61
N PRO A 53 -5.12 -24.17 3.23
CA PRO A 53 -4.61 -24.77 2.01
C PRO A 53 -4.92 -23.90 0.79
N ALA A 54 -3.97 -23.81 -0.15
CA ALA A 54 -4.16 -23.06 -1.38
C ALA A 54 -5.23 -23.75 -2.24
N THR A 55 -6.44 -23.17 -2.29
CA THR A 55 -7.57 -23.67 -3.08
C THR A 55 -7.82 -22.90 -4.36
N GLY A 56 -7.05 -21.84 -4.59
CA GLY A 56 -7.24 -20.92 -5.73
C GLY A 56 -6.38 -21.29 -6.95
N VAL A 57 -6.75 -20.67 -8.09
CA VAL A 57 -5.97 -20.72 -9.34
C VAL A 57 -4.84 -19.70 -9.27
N GLY A 58 -3.79 -19.99 -8.55
CA GLY A 58 -2.60 -19.15 -8.40
C GLY A 58 -1.33 -19.98 -8.42
N THR A 59 -0.19 -19.34 -8.69
CA THR A 59 1.12 -19.97 -8.73
C THR A 59 1.75 -20.14 -7.35
N ILE A 60 1.30 -19.37 -6.35
CA ILE A 60 1.82 -19.37 -4.99
C ILE A 60 0.68 -19.41 -3.96
N GLY A 61 0.91 -20.03 -2.82
CA GLY A 61 -0.03 -20.06 -1.71
C GLY A 61 -0.15 -18.69 -0.99
N ALA A 62 -1.22 -18.51 -0.23
CA ALA A 62 -1.51 -17.24 0.46
C ALA A 62 -0.40 -16.80 1.42
N GLY A 63 0.20 -17.74 2.16
CA GLY A 63 1.34 -17.44 3.06
C GLY A 63 2.58 -16.98 2.31
N ALA A 64 2.92 -17.61 1.17
CA ALA A 64 4.03 -17.20 0.33
C ALA A 64 3.77 -15.83 -0.33
N ALA A 65 2.54 -15.57 -0.77
CA ALA A 65 2.13 -14.27 -1.29
C ALA A 65 2.28 -13.16 -0.25
N LEU A 66 1.86 -13.42 1.00
CA LEU A 66 2.06 -12.49 2.10
C LEU A 66 3.54 -12.24 2.38
N ALA A 67 4.35 -13.30 2.47
CA ALA A 67 5.80 -13.17 2.71
C ALA A 67 6.48 -12.34 1.61
N THR A 68 6.14 -12.57 0.34
CA THR A 68 6.64 -11.79 -0.79
C THR A 68 6.22 -10.32 -0.70
N SER A 69 4.95 -10.06 -0.37
CA SER A 69 4.43 -8.70 -0.21
C SER A 69 5.11 -7.96 0.94
N LEU A 70 5.32 -8.63 2.09
CA LEU A 70 6.05 -8.05 3.22
C LEU A 70 7.50 -7.75 2.87
N SER A 71 8.18 -8.68 2.19
CA SER A 71 9.56 -8.49 1.75
C SER A 71 9.72 -7.29 0.81
N ALA A 72 8.76 -7.07 -0.07
CA ALA A 72 8.75 -5.92 -0.97
C ALA A 72 8.39 -4.60 -0.27
N THR A 73 7.65 -4.66 0.84
CA THR A 73 7.17 -3.47 1.55
C THR A 73 8.13 -3.00 2.65
N ILE A 74 8.83 -3.94 3.29
CA ILE A 74 9.78 -3.61 4.36
C ILE A 74 11.03 -3.01 3.73
N GLY A 75 11.30 -1.75 4.03
CA GLY A 75 12.44 -1.00 3.51
C GLY A 75 13.01 -0.04 4.55
N THR A 76 13.96 0.78 4.15
CA THR A 76 14.62 1.79 5.00
C THR A 76 13.60 2.75 5.63
N GLY A 77 12.51 3.08 4.93
CA GLY A 77 11.44 3.93 5.44
C GLY A 77 10.76 3.37 6.70
N ASN A 78 10.62 2.06 6.81
CA ASN A 78 10.00 1.41 7.96
C ASN A 78 10.93 1.34 9.19
N ILE A 79 12.22 1.52 9.00
CA ILE A 79 13.22 1.50 10.07
C ILE A 79 13.64 2.94 10.40
N VAL A 80 14.29 3.61 9.47
CA VAL A 80 14.82 4.97 9.65
C VAL A 80 13.69 6.00 9.75
N GLY A 81 12.64 5.87 8.91
CA GLY A 81 11.49 6.78 8.93
C GLY A 81 10.73 6.73 10.24
N VAL A 82 10.53 5.54 10.81
CA VAL A 82 9.90 5.38 12.14
C VAL A 82 10.77 5.99 13.23
N ALA A 83 12.08 5.71 13.23
CA ALA A 83 13.00 6.28 14.20
C ALA A 83 13.02 7.82 14.12
N THR A 84 13.06 8.38 12.91
CA THR A 84 13.02 9.83 12.69
C THR A 84 11.70 10.44 13.15
N ALA A 85 10.58 9.78 12.88
CA ALA A 85 9.25 10.24 13.31
C ALA A 85 9.14 10.29 14.85
N ILE A 86 9.66 9.27 15.54
CA ILE A 86 9.68 9.24 17.01
C ILE A 86 10.64 10.32 17.55
N HIS A 87 11.79 10.48 16.93
CA HIS A 87 12.76 11.51 17.34
C HIS A 87 12.19 12.93 17.23
N SER A 88 11.49 13.23 16.13
CA SER A 88 10.94 14.56 15.86
C SER A 88 9.57 14.81 16.51
N GLY A 89 8.72 13.81 16.59
CA GLY A 89 7.33 13.92 17.06
C GLY A 89 7.08 13.29 18.45
N GLY A 90 8.12 12.72 19.07
CA GLY A 90 7.99 12.02 20.35
C GLY A 90 7.18 10.72 20.25
N PRO A 91 6.87 10.08 21.41
CA PRO A 91 6.11 8.82 21.45
C PRO A 91 4.71 8.90 20.81
N GLY A 92 4.10 10.10 20.78
CA GLY A 92 2.81 10.34 20.14
C GLY A 92 2.81 10.06 18.65
N ALA A 93 3.95 10.13 17.99
CA ALA A 93 4.08 9.80 16.56
C ALA A 93 3.62 8.36 16.26
N LEU A 94 3.86 7.40 17.16
CA LEU A 94 3.42 6.01 17.00
C LEU A 94 1.90 5.89 16.91
N VAL A 95 1.17 6.64 17.73
CA VAL A 95 -0.29 6.63 17.71
C VAL A 95 -0.82 7.10 16.35
N TRP A 96 -0.25 8.19 15.83
CA TRP A 96 -0.60 8.70 14.51
C TRP A 96 -0.24 7.71 13.39
N MET A 97 0.90 7.03 13.50
CA MET A 97 1.29 5.99 12.54
C MET A 97 0.30 4.83 12.53
N TRP A 98 -0.21 4.39 13.68
CA TRP A 98 -1.22 3.34 13.76
C TRP A 98 -2.55 3.78 13.14
N LEU A 99 -2.99 5.01 13.41
CA LEU A 99 -4.21 5.56 12.81
C LEU A 99 -4.12 5.63 11.28
N ILE A 100 -2.98 6.11 10.75
CA ILE A 100 -2.73 6.15 9.31
C ILE A 100 -2.64 4.74 8.72
N ALA A 101 -2.05 3.78 9.44
CA ALA A 101 -1.99 2.40 8.99
C ALA A 101 -3.38 1.77 8.81
N LEU A 102 -4.34 2.06 9.70
CA LEU A 102 -5.73 1.60 9.54
C LEU A 102 -6.36 2.13 8.25
N VAL A 103 -6.12 3.39 7.92
CA VAL A 103 -6.58 4.00 6.67
C VAL A 103 -5.85 3.41 5.46
N GLY A 104 -4.53 3.18 5.59
CA GLY A 104 -3.68 2.58 4.56
C GLY A 104 -4.07 1.14 4.19
N MET A 105 -4.66 0.38 5.13
CA MET A 105 -5.14 -0.97 4.85
C MET A 105 -6.18 -1.01 3.72
N ALA A 106 -7.08 -0.02 3.65
CA ALA A 106 -8.08 0.05 2.60
C ALA A 106 -7.45 0.30 1.22
N THR A 107 -6.42 1.13 1.14
CA THR A 107 -5.67 1.38 -0.10
C THR A 107 -4.96 0.12 -0.57
N LYS A 108 -4.26 -0.57 0.31
CA LYS A 108 -3.58 -1.83 -0.04
C LYS A 108 -4.56 -2.94 -0.43
N TYR A 109 -5.70 -3.02 0.22
CA TYR A 109 -6.75 -3.95 -0.17
C TYR A 109 -7.28 -3.65 -1.58
N ALA A 110 -7.55 -2.39 -1.89
CA ALA A 110 -8.00 -1.97 -3.22
C ALA A 110 -6.95 -2.29 -4.29
N GLU A 111 -5.66 -2.00 -4.05
CA GLU A 111 -4.56 -2.36 -4.95
C GLU A 111 -4.52 -3.87 -5.23
N ALA A 112 -4.61 -4.69 -4.18
CA ALA A 112 -4.59 -6.15 -4.32
C ALA A 112 -5.78 -6.68 -5.13
N VAL A 113 -6.98 -6.15 -4.88
CA VAL A 113 -8.19 -6.51 -5.63
C VAL A 113 -8.06 -6.13 -7.09
N LEU A 114 -7.61 -4.91 -7.39
CA LEU A 114 -7.40 -4.44 -8.76
C LEU A 114 -6.33 -5.28 -9.47
N ALA A 115 -5.22 -5.60 -8.80
CA ALA A 115 -4.14 -6.41 -9.37
C ALA A 115 -4.64 -7.82 -9.75
N VAL A 116 -5.49 -8.42 -8.95
CA VAL A 116 -6.08 -9.74 -9.24
C VAL A 116 -7.17 -9.65 -10.30
N HIS A 117 -8.00 -8.60 -10.26
CA HIS A 117 -9.11 -8.43 -11.21
C HIS A 117 -8.63 -8.21 -12.65
N TYR A 118 -7.61 -7.39 -12.82
CA TYR A 118 -7.06 -7.05 -14.14
C TYR A 118 -5.85 -7.88 -14.57
N ARG A 119 -5.55 -8.98 -13.85
CA ARG A 119 -4.44 -9.87 -14.20
C ARG A 119 -4.66 -10.51 -15.58
N GLU A 120 -3.56 -10.80 -16.25
CA GLU A 120 -3.53 -11.50 -17.55
C GLU A 120 -2.68 -12.76 -17.44
N LYS A 121 -2.76 -13.60 -18.46
CA LYS A 121 -1.79 -14.66 -18.69
C LYS A 121 -0.77 -14.18 -19.70
N ASP A 122 0.51 -14.35 -19.39
CA ASP A 122 1.57 -14.04 -20.33
C ASP A 122 1.71 -15.16 -21.38
N SER A 123 2.69 -15.01 -22.30
CA SER A 123 3.00 -15.98 -23.33
C SER A 123 3.41 -17.35 -22.78
N LEU A 124 3.83 -17.44 -21.52
CA LEU A 124 4.21 -18.66 -20.82
C LEU A 124 3.04 -19.27 -20.01
N GLY A 125 1.84 -18.66 -20.10
CA GLY A 125 0.66 -19.11 -19.37
C GLY A 125 0.65 -18.73 -17.88
N GLN A 126 1.62 -17.93 -17.40
CA GLN A 126 1.70 -17.47 -16.03
C GLN A 126 0.83 -16.22 -15.81
N TYR A 127 0.28 -16.09 -14.59
CA TYR A 127 -0.48 -14.90 -14.24
C TYR A 127 0.43 -13.72 -13.95
N VAL A 128 0.22 -12.63 -14.66
CA VAL A 128 0.88 -11.35 -14.48
C VAL A 128 -0.17 -10.27 -14.18
N GLY A 129 0.16 -9.33 -13.31
CA GLY A 129 -0.76 -8.27 -12.88
C GLY A 129 0.01 -7.13 -12.20
N GLY A 130 -0.73 -6.18 -11.66
CA GLY A 130 -0.19 -5.05 -10.93
C GLY A 130 -0.61 -3.70 -11.52
N PRO A 131 0.00 -2.58 -11.06
CA PRO A 131 -0.41 -1.22 -11.43
C PRO A 131 -0.46 -0.98 -12.93
N MET A 132 0.53 -1.46 -13.68
CA MET A 132 0.59 -1.28 -15.14
C MET A 132 -0.62 -1.89 -15.85
N TYR A 133 -1.10 -3.03 -15.37
CA TYR A 133 -2.24 -3.73 -15.97
C TYR A 133 -3.57 -3.07 -15.66
N TYR A 134 -3.83 -2.74 -14.39
CA TYR A 134 -5.11 -2.14 -14.04
C TYR A 134 -5.22 -0.66 -14.45
N ILE A 135 -4.11 0.08 -14.56
CA ILE A 135 -4.12 1.43 -15.13
C ILE A 135 -4.44 1.36 -16.61
N ARG A 136 -3.73 0.53 -17.38
CA ARG A 136 -3.95 0.39 -18.81
C ARG A 136 -5.37 -0.07 -19.16
N LYS A 137 -5.91 -1.04 -18.41
CA LYS A 137 -7.24 -1.61 -18.68
C LYS A 137 -8.40 -0.85 -18.04
N GLY A 138 -8.14 -0.15 -16.94
CA GLY A 138 -9.19 0.53 -16.19
C GLY A 138 -9.40 1.97 -16.62
N LEU A 139 -8.38 2.61 -17.19
CA LEU A 139 -8.46 4.00 -17.66
C LEU A 139 -8.48 4.11 -19.21
N GLY A 140 -8.28 3.03 -19.94
CA GLY A 140 -8.28 2.97 -21.40
C GLY A 140 -6.89 3.06 -21.97
#